data_587532a8c414999dee11e7121009367a
#
_entry.id   587532a8c414999dee11e7121009367a
#
_cell.length_a   1.000
_cell.length_b   1.000
_cell.length_c   1.000
_cell.angle_alpha   90.00
_cell.angle_beta   90.00
_cell.angle_gamma   90.00
#
_symmetry.space_group_name_H-M   'P 1'
#
loop_
_entity.id
_entity.type
_entity.pdbx_description
1 polymer ?
#
loop_
_entity_poly.entity_id
_entity_poly.type
_entity_poly.pdbx_seq_one_letter_code
_entity_poly.pdbx_strand_id
1 'polypeptide(L)'
;MKPGCSLFLLLFSAMLSSPPALAVEPLATTTAPYLLAGAPTFDLSISQFRENFNTQNPKLTLNEFRAIDSSRDKANLTRAASKINENLYASTALERGTLKIKSMQITWLPIQGPEQKAAKAKALEYMAAVIRTVAPLLTKEQSQKKLQKLLTSGKNKRYYAETEGAIRYVVADNGEKGLTFAVEPIKLALSENLDGSN
;
A
#
# COMPACT_ATOMS: atom_id res chain seq x y z
N MET A 1 68.64 -20.84 58.26
CA MET A 1 67.73 -19.76 58.74
C MET A 1 66.86 -19.33 57.61
N LYS A 2 65.60 -19.62 57.68
CA LYS A 2 64.57 -19.27 56.64
C LYS A 2 63.87 -18.01 57.03
N PRO A 3 63.51 -17.11 56.08
CA PRO A 3 62.33 -16.26 56.22
C PRO A 3 61.24 -16.67 55.26
N GLY A 4 60.04 -16.63 55.77
CA GLY A 4 58.83 -17.07 55.15
C GLY A 4 58.33 -16.18 54.01
N CYS A 5 57.77 -16.86 53.06
CA CYS A 5 57.12 -16.26 51.89
C CYS A 5 55.64 -16.04 52.24
N SER A 6 55.23 -14.79 52.33
CA SER A 6 53.84 -14.40 52.55
C SER A 6 53.15 -14.32 51.22
N LEU A 7 52.20 -15.22 50.97
CA LEU A 7 51.41 -15.27 49.72
C LEU A 7 50.21 -14.35 49.81
N PHE A 8 50.28 -13.25 49.09
CA PHE A 8 49.15 -12.29 48.98
C PHE A 8 48.22 -12.77 47.88
N LEU A 9 47.05 -13.26 48.25
CA LEU A 9 45.98 -13.69 47.34
C LEU A 9 45.17 -12.49 46.91
N LEU A 10 45.40 -11.94 45.71
CA LEU A 10 44.60 -10.93 45.08
C LEU A 10 43.37 -11.55 44.45
N LEU A 11 42.21 -11.38 45.10
CA LEU A 11 40.89 -11.67 44.54
C LEU A 11 40.56 -10.64 43.46
N PHE A 12 40.64 -11.03 42.21
CA PHE A 12 40.18 -10.26 41.06
C PHE A 12 38.67 -10.52 40.87
N SER A 13 37.84 -9.58 41.40
CA SER A 13 36.40 -9.62 41.12
C SER A 13 36.14 -9.11 39.71
N ALA A 14 35.93 -10.06 38.77
CA ALA A 14 35.45 -9.73 37.42
C ALA A 14 33.99 -9.32 37.50
N MET A 15 33.72 -8.04 37.39
CA MET A 15 32.37 -7.51 37.13
C MET A 15 32.01 -7.85 35.69
N LEU A 16 31.14 -8.83 35.51
CA LEU A 16 30.42 -9.06 34.24
C LEU A 16 29.42 -7.95 34.03
N SER A 17 29.81 -6.96 33.25
CA SER A 17 28.89 -5.97 32.72
C SER A 17 28.08 -6.65 31.60
N SER A 18 26.88 -7.08 31.88
CA SER A 18 25.92 -7.50 30.85
C SER A 18 25.58 -6.26 30.00
N PRO A 19 25.70 -6.33 28.65
CA PRO A 19 25.23 -5.25 27.81
C PRO A 19 23.69 -5.11 27.93
N PRO A 20 23.12 -3.89 27.93
CA PRO A 20 21.68 -3.73 27.92
C PRO A 20 21.13 -4.37 26.65
N ALA A 21 20.23 -5.32 26.80
CA ALA A 21 19.43 -5.83 25.73
C ALA A 21 18.63 -4.66 25.15
N LEU A 22 18.99 -4.25 23.92
CA LEU A 22 18.14 -3.34 23.15
C LEU A 22 16.82 -4.06 22.93
N ALA A 23 15.81 -3.66 23.66
CA ALA A 23 14.43 -4.05 23.39
C ALA A 23 14.11 -3.54 21.99
N VAL A 24 14.07 -4.46 21.00
CA VAL A 24 13.49 -4.17 19.69
C VAL A 24 12.00 -3.96 19.95
N GLU A 25 11.58 -2.70 19.97
CA GLU A 25 10.16 -2.40 19.97
C GLU A 25 9.53 -3.12 18.78
N PRO A 26 8.46 -3.91 18.99
CA PRO A 26 7.75 -4.51 17.87
C PRO A 26 7.25 -3.37 16.99
N LEU A 27 7.69 -3.34 15.72
CA LEU A 27 7.15 -2.47 14.70
C LEU A 27 5.63 -2.61 14.76
N ALA A 28 4.96 -1.57 15.23
CA ALA A 28 3.51 -1.51 15.25
C ALA A 28 3.06 -1.75 13.81
N THR A 29 2.47 -2.90 13.54
CA THR A 29 1.84 -3.22 12.28
C THR A 29 0.62 -2.32 12.18
N THR A 30 0.80 -1.13 11.60
CA THR A 30 -0.30 -0.22 11.36
C THR A 30 -1.28 -0.89 10.41
N THR A 31 -2.46 -1.20 10.92
CA THR A 31 -3.54 -1.75 10.11
C THR A 31 -3.86 -0.80 8.96
N ALA A 32 -3.91 -1.32 7.73
CA ALA A 32 -4.26 -0.50 6.58
C ALA A 32 -5.64 0.14 6.80
N PRO A 33 -5.79 1.46 6.56
CA PRO A 33 -7.02 2.17 6.92
C PRO A 33 -8.31 1.63 6.31
N TYR A 34 -8.24 1.05 5.10
CA TYR A 34 -9.41 0.43 4.48
C TYR A 34 -9.90 -0.84 5.20
N LEU A 35 -9.09 -1.41 6.08
CA LEU A 35 -9.45 -2.57 6.93
C LEU A 35 -10.19 -2.16 8.20
N LEU A 36 -10.19 -0.89 8.55
CA LEU A 36 -10.85 -0.40 9.76
C LEU A 36 -12.36 -0.49 9.62
N ALA A 37 -13.03 -0.76 10.75
CA ALA A 37 -14.48 -0.71 10.82
C ALA A 37 -14.98 0.68 10.40
N GLY A 38 -16.00 0.74 9.53
CA GLY A 38 -16.54 2.00 9.03
C GLY A 38 -15.63 2.75 8.05
N ALA A 39 -14.55 2.15 7.55
CA ALA A 39 -13.76 2.72 6.47
C ALA A 39 -14.66 3.00 5.24
N PRO A 40 -14.51 4.18 4.59
CA PRO A 40 -15.38 4.56 3.48
C PRO A 40 -15.17 3.67 2.26
N THR A 41 -16.13 3.75 1.34
CA THR A 41 -16.04 3.18 -0.01
C THR A 41 -16.06 4.29 -1.03
N PHE A 42 -15.49 4.03 -2.23
CA PHE A 42 -15.87 4.81 -3.40
C PHE A 42 -17.35 4.55 -3.69
N ASP A 43 -18.03 5.54 -4.25
CA ASP A 43 -19.44 5.37 -4.68
C ASP A 43 -19.52 4.63 -6.03
N LEU A 44 -18.77 3.53 -6.11
CA LEU A 44 -18.65 2.65 -7.27
C LEU A 44 -18.53 1.21 -6.80
N SER A 45 -19.37 0.34 -7.34
CA SER A 45 -19.14 -1.11 -7.26
C SER A 45 -17.98 -1.51 -8.17
N ILE A 46 -17.42 -2.70 -7.93
CA ILE A 46 -16.33 -3.21 -8.78
C ILE A 46 -16.74 -3.36 -10.24
N SER A 47 -17.99 -3.73 -10.52
CA SER A 47 -18.51 -3.86 -11.88
C SER A 47 -18.59 -2.50 -12.58
N GLN A 48 -19.12 -1.48 -11.89
CA GLN A 48 -19.17 -0.11 -12.40
C GLN A 48 -17.77 0.47 -12.64
N PHE A 49 -16.84 0.24 -11.71
CA PHE A 49 -15.45 0.66 -11.86
C PHE A 49 -14.82 0.06 -13.13
N ARG A 50 -14.96 -1.26 -13.30
CA ARG A 50 -14.41 -1.98 -14.47
C ARG A 50 -15.02 -1.48 -15.78
N GLU A 51 -16.31 -1.25 -15.83
CA GLU A 51 -16.99 -0.71 -17.01
C GLU A 51 -16.50 0.68 -17.35
N ASN A 52 -16.45 1.59 -16.36
CA ASN A 52 -15.93 2.95 -16.53
C ASN A 52 -14.47 2.93 -16.98
N PHE A 53 -13.63 2.12 -16.34
CA PHE A 53 -12.22 1.98 -16.68
C PHE A 53 -12.04 1.54 -18.13
N ASN A 54 -12.71 0.46 -18.54
CA ASN A 54 -12.59 -0.12 -19.88
C ASN A 54 -13.13 0.83 -20.97
N THR A 55 -14.23 1.51 -20.70
CA THR A 55 -14.79 2.50 -21.64
C THR A 55 -13.85 3.70 -21.82
N GLN A 56 -13.26 4.19 -20.77
CA GLN A 56 -12.34 5.35 -20.82
C GLN A 56 -10.95 4.96 -21.36
N ASN A 57 -10.58 3.70 -21.30
CA ASN A 57 -9.26 3.21 -21.66
C ASN A 57 -9.33 1.97 -22.57
N PRO A 58 -9.84 2.07 -23.81
CA PRO A 58 -10.10 0.91 -24.68
C PRO A 58 -8.86 0.08 -25.03
N LYS A 59 -7.65 0.66 -24.84
CA LYS A 59 -6.36 -0.05 -25.03
C LYS A 59 -5.80 -0.68 -23.75
N LEU A 60 -6.44 -0.43 -22.60
CA LEU A 60 -6.03 -0.91 -21.28
C LEU A 60 -7.24 -1.58 -20.61
N THR A 61 -7.58 -2.78 -21.01
CA THR A 61 -8.77 -3.46 -20.48
C THR A 61 -8.46 -4.21 -19.19
N LEU A 62 -9.37 -4.12 -18.23
CA LEU A 62 -9.43 -4.99 -17.07
C LEU A 62 -10.35 -6.17 -17.36
N ASN A 63 -9.86 -7.37 -17.11
CA ASN A 63 -10.67 -8.58 -17.16
C ASN A 63 -11.66 -8.63 -15.98
N GLU A 64 -12.53 -9.62 -15.97
CA GLU A 64 -13.45 -9.84 -14.86
C GLU A 64 -12.68 -10.06 -13.55
N PHE A 65 -13.16 -9.43 -12.48
CA PHE A 65 -12.63 -9.65 -11.14
C PHE A 65 -13.22 -10.93 -10.56
N ARG A 66 -12.34 -11.81 -10.13
CA ARG A 66 -12.71 -13.07 -9.47
C ARG A 66 -12.44 -12.99 -8.00
N ALA A 67 -13.37 -13.47 -7.20
CA ALA A 67 -13.22 -13.51 -5.75
C ALA A 67 -11.98 -14.35 -5.38
N ILE A 68 -11.22 -13.84 -4.40
CA ILE A 68 -10.11 -14.53 -3.76
C ILE A 68 -10.60 -15.03 -2.41
N ASP A 69 -10.16 -16.23 -2.01
CA ASP A 69 -10.45 -16.73 -0.66
C ASP A 69 -9.88 -15.78 0.40
N SER A 70 -10.79 -15.17 1.14
CA SER A 70 -10.50 -14.27 2.26
C SER A 70 -11.01 -14.82 3.58
N SER A 71 -11.25 -16.13 3.68
CA SER A 71 -11.77 -16.79 4.87
C SER A 71 -10.90 -16.57 6.12
N ARG A 72 -9.60 -16.29 5.94
CA ARG A 72 -8.65 -15.96 7.01
C ARG A 72 -8.62 -14.47 7.38
N ASP A 73 -9.27 -13.61 6.60
CA ASP A 73 -9.35 -12.19 6.89
C ASP A 73 -10.35 -11.95 8.02
N LYS A 74 -9.88 -11.34 9.11
CA LYS A 74 -10.74 -10.90 10.21
C LYS A 74 -11.64 -9.71 9.83
N ALA A 75 -11.30 -9.02 8.72
CA ALA A 75 -12.07 -7.90 8.22
C ALA A 75 -13.32 -8.39 7.47
N ASN A 76 -14.43 -7.67 7.61
CA ASN A 76 -15.68 -7.95 6.90
C ASN A 76 -15.62 -7.46 5.45
N LEU A 77 -14.74 -8.10 4.65
CA LEU A 77 -14.43 -7.72 3.27
C LEU A 77 -14.65 -8.89 2.32
N THR A 78 -14.86 -8.55 1.05
CA THR A 78 -14.67 -9.44 -0.08
C THR A 78 -13.43 -9.00 -0.83
N ARG A 79 -12.52 -9.92 -1.14
CA ARG A 79 -11.35 -9.64 -1.97
C ARG A 79 -11.55 -10.22 -3.36
N ALA A 80 -11.11 -9.50 -4.37
CA ALA A 80 -11.16 -9.96 -5.75
C ALA A 80 -9.91 -9.50 -6.53
N ALA A 81 -9.58 -10.24 -7.58
CA ALA A 81 -8.48 -9.89 -8.46
C ALA A 81 -8.83 -10.13 -9.93
N SER A 82 -8.18 -9.36 -10.79
CA SER A 82 -8.24 -9.46 -12.23
C SER A 82 -6.81 -9.56 -12.77
N LYS A 83 -6.48 -10.68 -13.42
CA LYS A 83 -5.19 -10.85 -14.09
C LYS A 83 -5.19 -10.07 -15.40
N ILE A 84 -4.23 -9.16 -15.56
CA ILE A 84 -4.03 -8.40 -16.81
C ILE A 84 -3.07 -9.17 -17.72
N ASN A 85 -1.93 -9.58 -17.17
CA ASN A 85 -0.96 -10.48 -17.81
C ASN A 85 -0.15 -11.22 -16.74
N GLU A 86 0.92 -11.93 -17.14
CA GLU A 86 1.70 -12.79 -16.22
C GLU A 86 2.38 -12.03 -15.08
N ASN A 87 2.63 -10.73 -15.26
CA ASN A 87 3.36 -9.90 -14.29
C ASN A 87 2.63 -8.61 -13.90
N LEU A 88 1.35 -8.50 -14.28
CA LEU A 88 0.51 -7.34 -13.97
C LEU A 88 -0.91 -7.80 -13.61
N TYR A 89 -1.38 -7.37 -12.45
CA TYR A 89 -2.73 -7.67 -12.01
C TYR A 89 -3.35 -6.53 -11.20
N ALA A 90 -4.67 -6.47 -11.24
CA ALA A 90 -5.46 -5.61 -10.38
C ALA A 90 -6.02 -6.42 -9.21
N SER A 91 -6.07 -5.84 -8.02
CA SER A 91 -6.74 -6.43 -6.86
C SER A 91 -7.54 -5.37 -6.10
N THR A 92 -8.56 -5.82 -5.40
CA THR A 92 -9.47 -4.91 -4.70
C THR A 92 -9.96 -5.51 -3.40
N ALA A 93 -10.17 -4.64 -2.41
CA ALA A 93 -10.93 -4.93 -1.21
C ALA A 93 -12.30 -4.25 -1.36
N LEU A 94 -13.35 -5.02 -1.19
CA LEU A 94 -14.73 -4.61 -1.39
C LEU A 94 -15.50 -4.69 -0.07
N GLU A 95 -16.43 -3.78 0.11
CA GLU A 95 -17.40 -3.88 1.17
C GLU A 95 -18.32 -5.08 0.93
N ARG A 96 -18.45 -5.94 1.94
CA ARG A 96 -19.31 -7.11 1.85
C ARG A 96 -20.77 -6.70 1.69
N GLY A 97 -21.45 -7.32 0.74
CA GLY A 97 -22.86 -7.07 0.42
C GLY A 97 -23.05 -6.04 -0.70
N THR A 98 -22.40 -4.90 -0.65
CA THR A 98 -22.55 -3.85 -1.69
C THR A 98 -21.56 -3.99 -2.85
N LEU A 99 -20.43 -4.67 -2.62
CA LEU A 99 -19.29 -4.77 -3.54
C LEU A 99 -18.72 -3.40 -3.94
N LYS A 100 -18.96 -2.37 -3.14
CA LYS A 100 -18.33 -1.06 -3.29
C LYS A 100 -16.85 -1.13 -2.89
N ILE A 101 -16.02 -0.36 -3.58
CA ILE A 101 -14.57 -0.44 -3.48
C ILE A 101 -14.06 0.30 -2.24
N LYS A 102 -13.33 -0.40 -1.37
CA LYS A 102 -12.56 0.16 -0.24
C LYS A 102 -11.09 0.40 -0.59
N SER A 103 -10.54 -0.38 -1.51
CA SER A 103 -9.20 -0.20 -2.04
C SER A 103 -9.12 -0.83 -3.42
N MET A 104 -8.50 -0.12 -4.37
CA MET A 104 -8.18 -0.64 -5.71
C MET A 104 -6.68 -0.54 -5.91
N GLN A 105 -6.05 -1.64 -6.33
CA GLN A 105 -4.60 -1.77 -6.44
C GLN A 105 -4.21 -2.30 -7.82
N ILE A 106 -3.10 -1.79 -8.34
CA ILE A 106 -2.38 -2.37 -9.47
C ILE A 106 -1.01 -2.81 -8.99
N THR A 107 -0.67 -4.07 -9.19
CA THR A 107 0.64 -4.63 -8.83
C THR A 107 1.36 -5.09 -10.09
N TRP A 108 2.57 -4.61 -10.24
CA TRP A 108 3.50 -5.02 -11.28
C TRP A 108 4.67 -5.80 -10.66
N LEU A 109 4.92 -6.99 -11.19
CA LEU A 109 6.06 -7.83 -10.84
C LEU A 109 7.16 -7.62 -11.90
N PRO A 110 8.34 -7.10 -11.55
CA PRO A 110 9.42 -6.88 -12.49
C PRO A 110 9.83 -8.18 -13.18
N ILE A 111 10.04 -8.09 -14.49
CA ILE A 111 10.61 -9.16 -15.30
C ILE A 111 12.05 -8.81 -15.65
N GLN A 112 12.88 -9.81 -15.90
CA GLN A 112 14.23 -9.62 -16.41
C GLN A 112 14.22 -9.64 -17.93
N GLY A 113 15.18 -8.93 -18.53
CA GLY A 113 15.39 -8.94 -19.98
C GLY A 113 14.92 -7.70 -20.72
N PRO A 114 14.96 -7.73 -22.04
CA PRO A 114 14.77 -6.54 -22.90
C PRO A 114 13.35 -5.97 -22.81
N GLU A 115 12.37 -6.78 -22.43
CA GLU A 115 10.96 -6.35 -22.35
C GLU A 115 10.61 -5.63 -21.04
N GLN A 116 11.51 -5.61 -20.06
CA GLN A 116 11.27 -5.01 -18.74
C GLN A 116 10.78 -3.56 -18.84
N LYS A 117 11.41 -2.77 -19.71
CA LYS A 117 11.07 -1.35 -19.88
C LYS A 117 9.64 -1.17 -20.41
N ALA A 118 9.26 -1.97 -21.41
CA ALA A 118 7.92 -1.91 -22.01
C ALA A 118 6.85 -2.42 -21.02
N ALA A 119 7.13 -3.50 -20.31
CA ALA A 119 6.24 -4.03 -19.28
C ALA A 119 6.00 -3.03 -18.16
N LYS A 120 7.05 -2.35 -17.69
CA LYS A 120 6.94 -1.28 -16.69
C LYS A 120 6.11 -0.11 -17.20
N ALA A 121 6.38 0.36 -18.43
CA ALA A 121 5.62 1.44 -19.04
C ALA A 121 4.14 1.13 -19.11
N LYS A 122 3.77 -0.10 -19.51
CA LYS A 122 2.37 -0.55 -19.53
C LYS A 122 1.75 -0.58 -18.14
N ALA A 123 2.47 -1.05 -17.12
CA ALA A 123 2.00 -1.02 -15.74
C ALA A 123 1.70 0.41 -15.27
N LEU A 124 2.56 1.37 -15.59
CA LEU A 124 2.36 2.78 -15.25
C LEU A 124 1.14 3.38 -15.97
N GLU A 125 0.85 2.95 -17.20
CA GLU A 125 -0.37 3.37 -17.91
C GLU A 125 -1.63 2.89 -17.18
N TYR A 126 -1.66 1.64 -16.71
CA TYR A 126 -2.78 1.12 -15.89
C TYR A 126 -2.93 1.88 -14.57
N MET A 127 -1.82 2.14 -13.86
CA MET A 127 -1.86 2.91 -12.60
C MET A 127 -2.40 4.33 -12.82
N ALA A 128 -1.98 5.03 -13.87
CA ALA A 128 -2.49 6.35 -14.22
C ALA A 128 -3.97 6.31 -14.63
N ALA A 129 -4.40 5.23 -15.31
CA ALA A 129 -5.80 5.05 -15.68
C ALA A 129 -6.69 4.82 -14.45
N VAL A 130 -6.21 4.11 -13.42
CA VAL A 130 -6.91 3.97 -12.14
C VAL A 130 -7.13 5.35 -11.50
N ILE A 131 -6.11 6.21 -11.50
CA ILE A 131 -6.26 7.59 -10.99
C ILE A 131 -7.41 8.31 -11.70
N ARG A 132 -7.47 8.27 -13.03
CA ARG A 132 -8.53 8.94 -13.80
C ARG A 132 -9.92 8.36 -13.52
N THR A 133 -10.01 7.07 -13.29
CA THR A 133 -11.31 6.43 -13.03
C THR A 133 -11.90 6.85 -11.70
N VAL A 134 -11.08 7.11 -10.67
CA VAL A 134 -11.54 7.58 -9.34
C VAL A 134 -11.51 9.10 -9.23
N ALA A 135 -10.78 9.80 -10.09
CA ALA A 135 -10.68 11.24 -10.15
C ALA A 135 -10.93 11.72 -11.60
N PRO A 136 -12.19 11.65 -12.11
CA PRO A 136 -12.49 11.79 -13.52
C PRO A 136 -12.27 13.20 -14.08
N LEU A 137 -12.03 14.20 -13.22
CA LEU A 137 -11.69 15.55 -13.64
C LEU A 137 -10.23 15.70 -14.09
N LEU A 138 -9.38 14.72 -13.81
CA LEU A 138 -7.98 14.74 -14.23
C LEU A 138 -7.83 14.30 -15.69
N THR A 139 -7.08 15.08 -16.47
CA THR A 139 -6.67 14.66 -17.82
C THR A 139 -5.70 13.47 -17.76
N LYS A 140 -5.43 12.89 -18.93
CA LYS A 140 -4.44 11.81 -19.05
C LYS A 140 -3.05 12.30 -18.59
N GLU A 141 -2.64 13.47 -19.03
CA GLU A 141 -1.34 14.08 -18.72
C GLU A 141 -1.25 14.40 -17.22
N GLN A 142 -2.30 14.96 -16.64
CA GLN A 142 -2.36 15.27 -15.21
C GLN A 142 -2.26 14.01 -14.36
N SER A 143 -2.94 12.94 -14.73
CA SER A 143 -2.89 11.66 -14.00
C SER A 143 -1.51 11.00 -14.10
N GLN A 144 -0.86 11.07 -15.26
CA GLN A 144 0.50 10.57 -15.46
C GLN A 144 1.52 11.38 -14.62
N LYS A 145 1.41 12.70 -14.62
CA LYS A 145 2.27 13.59 -13.82
C LYS A 145 2.09 13.33 -12.32
N LYS A 146 0.83 13.17 -11.87
CA LYS A 146 0.52 12.80 -10.49
C LYS A 146 1.15 11.47 -10.11
N LEU A 147 0.96 10.43 -10.92
CA LEU A 147 1.57 9.12 -10.69
C LEU A 147 3.08 9.22 -10.60
N GLN A 148 3.73 9.95 -11.53
CA GLN A 148 5.18 10.11 -11.52
C GLN A 148 5.68 10.77 -10.21
N LYS A 149 4.99 11.81 -9.72
CA LYS A 149 5.30 12.45 -8.44
C LYS A 149 5.21 11.43 -7.29
N LEU A 150 4.11 10.68 -7.22
CA LEU A 150 3.87 9.68 -6.17
C LEU A 150 4.93 8.57 -6.18
N LEU A 151 5.28 8.06 -7.36
CA LEU A 151 6.31 7.03 -7.52
C LEU A 151 7.70 7.54 -7.15
N THR A 152 8.02 8.79 -7.48
CA THR A 152 9.29 9.43 -7.09
C THR A 152 9.38 9.55 -5.56
N SER A 153 8.31 10.01 -4.91
CA SER A 153 8.25 10.15 -3.46
C SER A 153 8.24 8.81 -2.71
N GLY A 154 7.63 7.79 -3.33
CA GLY A 154 7.53 6.43 -2.79
C GLY A 154 8.68 5.50 -3.16
N LYS A 155 9.66 5.95 -3.95
CA LYS A 155 10.76 5.12 -4.44
C LYS A 155 11.51 4.44 -3.28
N ASN A 156 11.70 3.13 -3.41
CA ASN A 156 12.35 2.26 -2.41
C ASN A 156 11.67 2.27 -1.03
N LYS A 157 10.41 2.71 -0.95
CA LYS A 157 9.64 2.67 0.29
C LYS A 157 8.66 1.51 0.25
N ARG A 158 8.65 0.71 1.29
CA ARG A 158 7.65 -0.37 1.46
C ARG A 158 6.24 0.18 1.57
N TYR A 159 6.12 1.41 2.03
CA TYR A 159 4.85 2.12 2.16
C TYR A 159 5.09 3.62 2.08
N TYR A 160 4.39 4.26 1.16
CA TYR A 160 4.28 5.71 1.05
C TYR A 160 2.82 6.05 0.73
N ALA A 161 2.27 7.02 1.42
CA ALA A 161 0.91 7.47 1.15
C ALA A 161 0.84 8.99 1.11
N GLU A 162 0.04 9.52 0.17
CA GLU A 162 -0.29 10.93 0.03
C GLU A 162 -1.81 11.06 -0.14
N THR A 163 -2.39 12.00 0.59
CA THR A 163 -3.83 12.28 0.51
C THR A 163 -4.07 13.55 -0.28
N GLU A 164 -5.03 13.52 -1.20
CA GLU A 164 -5.50 14.68 -1.93
C GLU A 164 -7.03 14.60 -2.11
N GLY A 165 -7.72 15.59 -1.60
CA GLY A 165 -9.19 15.56 -1.52
C GLY A 165 -9.68 14.34 -0.74
N ALA A 166 -10.63 13.62 -1.29
CA ALA A 166 -11.22 12.43 -0.69
C ALA A 166 -10.51 11.12 -1.06
N ILE A 167 -9.30 11.20 -1.61
CA ILE A 167 -8.56 10.03 -2.09
C ILE A 167 -7.19 9.99 -1.41
N ARG A 168 -6.83 8.81 -0.90
CA ARG A 168 -5.47 8.48 -0.52
C ARG A 168 -4.84 7.62 -1.60
N TYR A 169 -3.67 8.03 -2.04
CA TYR A 169 -2.81 7.32 -2.98
C TYR A 169 -1.71 6.62 -2.21
N VAL A 170 -1.50 5.34 -2.47
CA VAL A 170 -0.50 4.52 -1.78
C VAL A 170 0.48 3.95 -2.81
N VAL A 171 1.76 4.00 -2.49
CA VAL A 171 2.85 3.37 -3.24
C VAL A 171 3.59 2.42 -2.32
N ALA A 172 3.78 1.18 -2.75
CA ALA A 172 4.65 0.21 -2.10
C ALA A 172 5.68 -0.26 -3.14
N ASP A 173 6.89 0.27 -3.03
CA ASP A 173 8.02 -0.07 -3.90
C ASP A 173 8.94 -1.06 -3.17
N ASN A 174 8.80 -2.33 -3.51
CA ASN A 174 9.58 -3.44 -2.95
C ASN A 174 10.72 -3.87 -3.90
N GLY A 175 11.11 -3.00 -4.84
CA GLY A 175 12.18 -3.28 -5.80
C GLY A 175 11.86 -4.49 -6.68
N GLU A 176 12.74 -5.50 -6.67
CA GLU A 176 12.56 -6.72 -7.46
C GLU A 176 11.35 -7.56 -7.07
N LYS A 177 10.81 -7.36 -5.87
CA LYS A 177 9.60 -8.08 -5.39
C LYS A 177 8.31 -7.48 -5.90
N GLY A 178 8.35 -6.30 -6.50
CA GLY A 178 7.19 -5.69 -7.13
C GLY A 178 6.93 -4.25 -6.72
N LEU A 179 6.14 -3.58 -7.54
CA LEU A 179 5.62 -2.24 -7.32
C LEU A 179 4.09 -2.32 -7.26
N THR A 180 3.53 -1.86 -6.16
CA THR A 180 2.09 -1.73 -5.99
C THR A 180 1.70 -0.27 -5.89
N PHE A 181 0.70 0.11 -6.63
CA PHE A 181 0.02 1.40 -6.53
C PHE A 181 -1.44 1.17 -6.13
N ALA A 182 -1.93 1.92 -5.15
CA ALA A 182 -3.31 1.80 -4.70
C ALA A 182 -3.99 3.15 -4.56
N VAL A 183 -5.32 3.15 -4.71
CA VAL A 183 -6.21 4.25 -4.39
C VAL A 183 -7.23 3.80 -3.35
N GLU A 184 -7.47 4.64 -2.36
CA GLU A 184 -8.39 4.37 -1.26
C GLU A 184 -9.23 5.62 -0.99
N PRO A 185 -10.54 5.51 -0.79
CA PRO A 185 -11.34 6.63 -0.34
C PRO A 185 -11.03 6.97 1.12
N ILE A 186 -11.13 8.25 1.47
CA ILE A 186 -11.05 8.69 2.86
C ILE A 186 -12.30 9.48 3.22
N LYS A 187 -12.65 9.50 4.51
CA LYS A 187 -13.62 10.44 5.04
C LYS A 187 -12.96 11.81 5.14
N LEU A 188 -13.54 12.82 4.51
CA LEU A 188 -13.16 14.20 4.78
C LEU A 188 -13.64 14.54 6.18
N ALA A 189 -12.77 15.08 7.02
CA ALA A 189 -13.19 15.71 8.27
C ALA A 189 -14.04 16.95 7.88
N LEU A 190 -15.33 16.89 8.16
CA LEU A 190 -16.14 18.10 8.17
C LEU A 190 -15.55 18.95 9.28
N SER A 191 -15.14 20.17 8.96
CA SER A 191 -14.72 21.13 9.98
C SER A 191 -15.94 21.42 10.87
N GLU A 192 -15.92 20.89 12.08
CA GLU A 192 -16.92 21.16 13.15
C GLU A 192 -16.80 22.58 13.70
N ASN A 193 -16.43 23.56 12.90
CA ASN A 193 -16.22 24.94 13.31
C ASN A 193 -17.25 25.90 12.70
N LEU A 194 -18.53 25.54 12.71
CA LEU A 194 -19.60 26.49 12.36
C LEU A 194 -20.74 26.59 13.41
N ASP A 195 -20.51 26.18 14.67
CA ASP A 195 -21.47 26.45 15.74
C ASP A 195 -20.74 26.92 17.00
N GLY A 196 -20.35 28.16 17.00
CA GLY A 196 -19.72 28.81 18.16
C GLY A 196 -19.84 30.31 18.13
N SER A 197 -21.02 30.86 17.78
CA SER A 197 -21.32 32.26 18.07
C SER A 197 -22.83 32.51 18.13
N ASN A 198 -23.33 32.39 19.33
CA ASN A 198 -24.42 33.20 19.87
C ASN A 198 -24.21 33.39 21.35
#